data_072cccf72a70034f884b6f25dc513840
#
_entry.id   072cccf72a70034f884b6f25dc513840
#
_cell.length_a   1.000
_cell.length_b   1.000
_cell.length_c   1.000
_cell.angle_alpha   90.00
_cell.angle_beta   90.00
_cell.angle_gamma   90.00
#
_symmetry.space_group_name_H-M   'P 1'
#
loop_
_entity.id
_entity.type
_entity.pdbx_description
1 polymer ?
#
loop_
_entity_poly.entity_id
_entity_poly.type
_entity_poly.pdbx_seq_one_letter_code
_entity_poly.pdbx_strand_id
1 'polypeptide(L)'
;QRYRRLFDIGLHGPDLFFYATPLLGAQTKALGHKLHMLTGRDFFTRMSRCARLERSEAYGAYLYGLLCHYCLDIHCHPFVSEQAKAGEASHSQIETEFDRFLLEKDGKVPPCSQDLSRHMRLTPGECETVAKFYPPASARHVETAIKGMAFFSRQTRVPCQLECCRNRICNSK
;
A
#
# COMPACT_ATOMS: atom_id res chain seq x y z
N GLN A 1 14.17 -15.27 2.19
CA GLN A 1 14.82 -13.94 2.27
C GLN A 1 15.21 -13.35 0.90
N ARG A 2 15.46 -14.19 -0.14
CA ARG A 2 15.98 -13.73 -1.45
C ARG A 2 15.08 -12.70 -2.15
N TYR A 3 13.75 -12.84 -2.03
CA TYR A 3 12.78 -11.96 -2.69
C TYR A 3 11.94 -11.15 -1.70
N ARG A 4 12.49 -10.87 -0.52
CA ARG A 4 11.80 -10.15 0.55
C ARG A 4 11.25 -8.80 0.12
N ARG A 5 12.00 -8.03 -0.68
CA ARG A 5 11.54 -6.73 -1.18
C ARG A 5 10.29 -6.83 -2.04
N LEU A 6 10.22 -7.84 -2.92
CA LEU A 6 9.03 -8.06 -3.75
C LEU A 6 7.81 -8.43 -2.91
N PHE A 7 8.00 -9.27 -1.89
CA PHE A 7 6.94 -9.57 -0.93
C PHE A 7 6.48 -8.30 -0.20
N ASP A 8 7.42 -7.51 0.35
CA ASP A 8 7.11 -6.29 1.10
C ASP A 8 6.39 -5.24 0.23
N ILE A 9 6.77 -5.08 -1.02
CA ILE A 9 6.04 -4.21 -1.96
C ILE A 9 4.68 -4.82 -2.33
N GLY A 10 4.56 -6.13 -2.42
CA GLY A 10 3.29 -6.82 -2.62
C GLY A 10 2.26 -6.51 -1.52
N LEU A 11 2.71 -6.27 -0.28
CA LEU A 11 1.84 -5.87 0.84
C LEU A 11 1.14 -4.53 0.62
N HIS A 12 1.63 -3.68 -0.28
CA HIS A 12 0.94 -2.45 -0.68
C HIS A 12 -0.07 -2.68 -1.82
N GLY A 13 -0.04 -3.83 -2.46
CA GLY A 13 -0.98 -4.17 -3.52
C GLY A 13 -1.07 -3.12 -4.63
N PRO A 14 -2.26 -2.91 -5.21
CA PRO A 14 -2.48 -1.90 -6.24
C PRO A 14 -2.47 -0.45 -5.69
N ASP A 15 -2.47 -0.25 -4.36
CA ASP A 15 -2.45 1.07 -3.73
C ASP A 15 -1.19 1.86 -4.08
N LEU A 16 -0.10 1.17 -4.39
CA LEU A 16 1.11 1.82 -4.86
C LEU A 16 0.85 2.82 -6.00
N PHE A 17 -0.17 2.57 -6.85
CA PHE A 17 -0.49 3.44 -7.98
C PHE A 17 -1.15 4.76 -7.59
N PHE A 18 -1.69 4.89 -6.39
CA PHE A 18 -2.22 6.16 -5.88
C PHE A 18 -1.14 7.19 -5.59
N TYR A 19 0.11 6.75 -5.41
CA TYR A 19 1.27 7.60 -5.12
C TYR A 19 2.05 8.02 -6.38
N ALA A 20 1.58 7.69 -7.57
CA ALA A 20 2.20 8.13 -8.80
C ALA A 20 2.17 9.67 -8.92
N THR A 21 3.29 10.26 -9.36
CA THR A 21 3.41 11.72 -9.51
C THR A 21 2.47 12.26 -10.59
N PRO A 22 2.16 13.58 -10.60
CA PRO A 22 1.27 14.20 -11.59
C PRO A 22 1.64 13.94 -13.05
N LEU A 23 2.93 13.81 -13.37
CA LEU A 23 3.43 13.59 -14.74
C LEU A 23 3.05 12.20 -15.32
N LEU A 24 2.85 11.20 -14.47
CA LEU A 24 2.40 9.86 -14.86
C LEU A 24 1.06 9.49 -14.20
N GLY A 25 0.50 10.43 -13.41
CA GLY A 25 -0.43 10.13 -12.34
C GLY A 25 -1.85 9.80 -12.75
N ALA A 26 -2.44 10.50 -13.72
CA ALA A 26 -3.87 10.35 -14.00
C ALA A 26 -4.20 8.92 -14.48
N GLN A 27 -3.46 8.41 -15.46
CA GLN A 27 -3.66 7.06 -15.99
C GLN A 27 -3.28 5.98 -14.97
N THR A 28 -2.24 6.21 -14.19
CA THR A 28 -1.74 5.26 -13.18
C THR A 28 -2.70 5.18 -12.00
N LYS A 29 -3.24 6.31 -11.53
CA LYS A 29 -4.30 6.33 -10.51
C LYS A 29 -5.58 5.65 -10.99
N ALA A 30 -5.99 5.91 -12.23
CA ALA A 30 -7.14 5.24 -12.83
C ALA A 30 -6.96 3.72 -12.90
N LEU A 31 -5.73 3.24 -13.12
CA LEU A 31 -5.42 1.81 -13.05
C LEU A 31 -5.62 1.27 -11.62
N GLY A 32 -5.11 1.96 -10.59
CA GLY A 32 -5.34 1.60 -9.20
C GLY A 32 -6.83 1.45 -8.89
N HIS A 33 -7.63 2.46 -9.18
CA HIS A 33 -9.09 2.40 -8.98
C HIS A 33 -9.75 1.24 -9.75
N LYS A 34 -9.37 1.02 -11.01
CA LYS A 34 -9.91 -0.08 -11.81
C LYS A 34 -9.62 -1.46 -11.20
N LEU A 35 -8.44 -1.63 -10.61
CA LEU A 35 -8.04 -2.88 -9.98
C LEU A 35 -8.86 -3.16 -8.72
N HIS A 36 -9.16 -2.15 -7.92
CA HIS A 36 -10.02 -2.28 -6.73
C HIS A 36 -11.49 -2.58 -7.06
N MET A 37 -11.93 -2.29 -8.28
CA MET A 37 -13.29 -2.63 -8.73
C MET A 37 -13.44 -4.08 -9.20
N LEU A 38 -12.35 -4.83 -9.31
CA LEU A 38 -12.40 -6.24 -9.71
C LEU A 38 -12.90 -7.11 -8.55
N THR A 39 -13.64 -8.18 -8.90
CA THR A 39 -13.91 -9.22 -7.90
C THR A 39 -12.60 -9.92 -7.51
N GLY A 40 -12.51 -10.44 -6.29
CA GLY A 40 -11.33 -11.18 -5.85
C GLY A 40 -11.00 -12.35 -6.77
N ARG A 41 -12.03 -13.03 -7.31
CA ARG A 41 -11.86 -14.09 -8.32
C ARG A 41 -11.15 -13.59 -9.58
N ASP A 42 -11.65 -12.50 -10.16
CA ASP A 42 -11.10 -11.97 -11.43
C ASP A 42 -9.70 -11.42 -11.21
N PHE A 43 -9.49 -10.73 -10.09
CA PHE A 43 -8.20 -10.20 -9.70
C PHE A 43 -7.16 -11.32 -9.56
N PHE A 44 -7.41 -12.33 -8.71
CA PHE A 44 -6.43 -13.39 -8.46
C PHE A 44 -6.30 -14.39 -9.60
N THR A 45 -7.33 -14.57 -10.44
CA THR A 45 -7.18 -15.33 -11.68
C THR A 45 -6.14 -14.68 -12.59
N ARG A 46 -6.19 -13.36 -12.74
CA ARG A 46 -5.20 -12.60 -13.52
C ARG A 46 -3.81 -12.67 -12.89
N MET A 47 -3.69 -12.39 -11.59
CA MET A 47 -2.40 -12.33 -10.88
C MET A 47 -1.70 -13.70 -10.83
N SER A 48 -2.42 -14.77 -10.52
CA SER A 48 -1.88 -16.12 -10.49
C SER A 48 -1.48 -16.62 -11.88
N ARG A 49 -2.19 -16.21 -12.94
CA ARG A 49 -1.80 -16.51 -14.32
C ARG A 49 -0.45 -15.88 -14.65
N CYS A 50 -0.23 -14.62 -14.29
CA CYS A 50 1.04 -13.95 -14.49
C CYS A 50 2.19 -14.72 -13.80
N ALA A 51 2.03 -15.04 -12.51
CA ALA A 51 3.05 -15.75 -11.74
C ALA A 51 3.36 -17.14 -12.32
N ARG A 52 2.34 -17.86 -12.81
CA ARG A 52 2.52 -19.19 -13.43
C ARG A 52 3.24 -19.15 -14.78
N LEU A 53 2.98 -18.12 -15.57
CA LEU A 53 3.64 -17.97 -16.89
C LEU A 53 5.13 -17.69 -16.74
N GLU A 54 5.49 -16.86 -15.77
CA GLU A 54 6.89 -16.45 -15.56
C GLU A 54 7.73 -17.52 -14.84
N ARG A 55 7.11 -18.49 -14.16
CA ARG A 55 7.75 -19.62 -13.46
C ARG A 55 8.93 -19.24 -12.56
N SER A 56 8.84 -18.09 -11.91
CA SER A 56 9.89 -17.53 -11.07
C SER A 56 9.41 -17.32 -9.64
N GLU A 57 10.24 -17.69 -8.68
CA GLU A 57 9.97 -17.44 -7.25
C GLU A 57 9.78 -15.95 -6.94
N ALA A 58 10.38 -15.05 -7.71
CA ALA A 58 10.21 -13.61 -7.59
C ALA A 58 8.75 -13.20 -7.75
N TYR A 59 8.07 -13.75 -8.77
CA TYR A 59 6.64 -13.51 -9.00
C TYR A 59 5.78 -14.12 -7.90
N GLY A 60 6.14 -15.30 -7.42
CA GLY A 60 5.49 -15.94 -6.27
C GLY A 60 5.57 -15.07 -5.02
N ALA A 61 6.76 -14.54 -4.72
CA ALA A 61 6.95 -13.68 -3.55
C ALA A 61 6.07 -12.41 -3.61
N TYR A 62 6.01 -11.74 -4.76
CA TYR A 62 5.12 -10.59 -4.95
C TYR A 62 3.65 -10.98 -4.79
N LEU A 63 3.22 -12.09 -5.42
CA LEU A 63 1.85 -12.59 -5.35
C LEU A 63 1.42 -12.91 -3.91
N TYR A 64 2.31 -13.48 -3.08
CA TYR A 64 2.01 -13.73 -1.68
C TYR A 64 1.82 -12.44 -0.87
N GLY A 65 2.66 -11.42 -1.10
CA GLY A 65 2.46 -10.10 -0.49
C GLY A 65 1.12 -9.48 -0.90
N LEU A 66 0.78 -9.57 -2.18
CA LEU A 66 -0.49 -9.09 -2.74
C LEU A 66 -1.70 -9.84 -2.15
N LEU A 67 -1.58 -11.14 -1.89
CA LEU A 67 -2.62 -11.92 -1.22
C LEU A 67 -2.82 -11.43 0.22
N CYS A 68 -1.73 -11.15 0.96
CA CYS A 68 -1.80 -10.61 2.31
C CYS A 68 -2.49 -9.24 2.32
N HIS A 69 -2.14 -8.33 1.38
CA HIS A 69 -2.82 -7.06 1.20
C HIS A 69 -4.32 -7.25 1.02
N TYR A 70 -4.72 -8.06 0.05
CA TYR A 70 -6.12 -8.30 -0.25
C TYR A 70 -6.88 -8.89 0.96
N CYS A 71 -6.30 -9.85 1.67
CA CYS A 71 -6.92 -10.44 2.86
C CYS A 71 -7.13 -9.39 3.96
N LEU A 72 -6.17 -8.50 4.18
CA LEU A 72 -6.31 -7.41 5.14
C LEU A 72 -7.45 -6.46 4.71
N ASP A 73 -7.43 -6.05 3.46
CA ASP A 73 -8.33 -5.09 2.86
C ASP A 73 -9.80 -5.52 2.98
N ILE A 74 -10.13 -6.75 2.58
CA ILE A 74 -11.51 -7.27 2.67
C ILE A 74 -12.02 -7.41 4.11
N HIS A 75 -11.13 -7.53 5.10
CA HIS A 75 -11.53 -7.64 6.51
C HIS A 75 -11.64 -6.26 7.19
N CYS A 76 -10.78 -5.30 6.82
CA CYS A 76 -10.74 -3.99 7.45
C CYS A 76 -11.70 -2.98 6.80
N HIS A 77 -11.87 -2.99 5.48
CA HIS A 77 -12.70 -2.02 4.76
C HIS A 77 -14.16 -1.94 5.19
N PRO A 78 -14.87 -3.03 5.55
CA PRO A 78 -16.24 -2.91 6.08
C PRO A 78 -16.29 -2.00 7.30
N PHE A 79 -15.38 -2.20 8.26
CA PHE A 79 -15.27 -1.37 9.46
C PHE A 79 -14.89 0.08 9.12
N VAL A 80 -13.83 0.27 8.33
CA VAL A 80 -13.37 1.60 7.92
C VAL A 80 -14.47 2.38 7.20
N SER A 81 -15.19 1.72 6.30
CA SER A 81 -16.29 2.33 5.54
C SER A 81 -17.48 2.70 6.41
N GLU A 82 -17.80 1.88 7.41
CA GLU A 82 -18.87 2.17 8.37
C GLU A 82 -18.52 3.39 9.22
N GLN A 83 -17.31 3.45 9.78
CA GLN A 83 -16.85 4.59 10.58
C GLN A 83 -16.77 5.88 9.75
N ALA A 84 -16.30 5.80 8.49
CA ALA A 84 -16.24 6.97 7.62
C ALA A 84 -17.64 7.51 7.28
N LYS A 85 -18.66 6.65 7.14
CA LYS A 85 -20.06 7.07 6.94
C LYS A 85 -20.67 7.74 8.16
N ALA A 86 -20.21 7.41 9.36
CA ALA A 86 -20.62 8.10 10.59
C ALA A 86 -20.17 9.57 10.64
N GLY A 87 -19.22 9.97 9.77
CA GLY A 87 -18.89 11.38 9.51
C GLY A 87 -17.92 12.03 10.53
N GLU A 88 -17.38 11.25 11.47
CA GLU A 88 -16.46 11.78 12.49
C GLU A 88 -15.01 11.92 11.97
N ALA A 89 -14.61 11.09 11.02
CA ALA A 89 -13.28 11.12 10.42
C ALA A 89 -13.31 10.65 8.95
N SER A 90 -12.32 11.06 8.17
CA SER A 90 -12.16 10.58 6.81
C SER A 90 -11.64 9.13 6.79
N HIS A 91 -11.88 8.42 5.70
CA HIS A 91 -11.42 7.05 5.47
C HIS A 91 -9.92 6.86 5.82
N SER A 92 -9.06 7.71 5.26
CA SER A 92 -7.62 7.64 5.51
C SER A 92 -7.20 7.99 6.94
N GLN A 93 -7.97 8.83 7.65
CA GLN A 93 -7.72 9.09 9.07
C GLN A 93 -8.03 7.85 9.91
N ILE A 94 -9.12 7.14 9.60
CA ILE A 94 -9.50 5.92 10.31
C ILE A 94 -8.45 4.83 10.11
N GLU A 95 -7.97 4.63 8.87
CA GLU A 95 -6.89 3.68 8.58
C GLU A 95 -5.61 4.02 9.32
N THR A 96 -5.21 5.29 9.33
CA THR A 96 -4.01 5.75 10.05
C THR A 96 -4.12 5.51 11.56
N GLU A 97 -5.28 5.78 12.16
CA GLU A 97 -5.52 5.54 13.58
C GLU A 97 -5.57 4.04 13.91
N PHE A 98 -6.09 3.24 13.01
CA PHE A 98 -6.11 1.78 13.16
C PHE A 98 -4.69 1.21 13.14
N ASP A 99 -3.85 1.64 12.20
CA ASP A 99 -2.43 1.26 12.15
C ASP A 99 -1.68 1.70 13.41
N ARG A 100 -1.92 2.92 13.88
CA ARG A 100 -1.34 3.42 15.12
C ARG A 100 -1.74 2.54 16.32
N PHE A 101 -3.02 2.24 16.45
CA PHE A 101 -3.54 1.39 17.52
C PHE A 101 -2.90 0.00 17.53
N LEU A 102 -2.79 -0.64 16.37
CA LEU A 102 -2.19 -1.97 16.24
C LEU A 102 -0.71 -1.97 16.62
N LEU A 103 0.05 -0.95 16.16
CA LEU A 103 1.47 -0.82 16.50
C LEU A 103 1.69 -0.57 17.98
N GLU A 104 0.89 0.29 18.61
CA GLU A 104 0.97 0.56 20.05
C GLU A 104 0.59 -0.71 20.86
N LYS A 105 -0.44 -1.44 20.43
CA LYS A 105 -0.83 -2.72 21.05
C LYS A 105 0.28 -3.76 21.00
N ASP A 106 1.05 -3.78 19.93
CA ASP A 106 2.23 -4.65 19.75
C ASP A 106 3.48 -4.11 20.47
N GLY A 107 3.38 -3.04 21.26
CA GLY A 107 4.50 -2.41 21.95
C GLY A 107 5.50 -1.72 21.01
N LYS A 108 5.08 -1.40 19.80
CA LYS A 108 5.88 -0.71 18.78
C LYS A 108 5.65 0.79 18.82
N VAL A 109 6.62 1.54 18.30
CA VAL A 109 6.45 2.99 18.14
C VAL A 109 5.44 3.31 17.03
N PRO A 110 4.66 4.40 17.16
CA PRO A 110 3.65 4.76 16.18
C PRO A 110 4.23 5.05 14.79
N PRO A 111 3.43 4.96 13.71
CA PRO A 111 3.88 5.16 12.33
C PRO A 111 4.63 6.47 12.10
N CYS A 112 4.19 7.57 12.71
CA CYS A 112 4.82 8.88 12.60
C CYS A 112 6.27 8.93 13.12
N SER A 113 6.66 7.99 13.98
CA SER A 113 8.01 7.86 14.53
C SER A 113 8.90 6.88 13.77
N GLN A 114 8.36 6.16 12.80
CA GLN A 114 9.07 5.13 12.05
C GLN A 114 9.41 5.57 10.62
N ASP A 115 10.53 5.10 10.10
CA ASP A 115 10.82 5.20 8.67
C ASP A 115 10.21 4.01 7.93
N LEU A 116 8.96 4.14 7.53
CA LEU A 116 8.24 3.14 6.77
C LEU A 116 8.70 3.05 5.31
N SER A 117 9.55 3.98 4.84
CA SER A 117 10.04 3.98 3.46
C SER A 117 11.21 3.03 3.18
N ARG A 118 11.77 2.39 4.19
CA ARG A 118 12.99 1.58 4.06
C ARG A 118 12.86 0.41 3.08
N HIS A 119 11.70 -0.23 3.04
CA HIS A 119 11.41 -1.34 2.14
C HIS A 119 10.94 -0.89 0.74
N MET A 120 10.58 0.41 0.58
CA MET A 120 10.06 0.97 -0.66
C MET A 120 11.18 1.23 -1.68
N ARG A 121 11.91 0.17 -2.02
CA ARG A 121 13.05 0.23 -2.96
C ARG A 121 13.07 -1.05 -3.79
N LEU A 122 12.93 -0.89 -5.09
CA LEU A 122 13.08 -1.98 -6.06
C LEU A 122 14.21 -1.68 -7.05
N THR A 123 14.86 -2.73 -7.51
CA THR A 123 15.75 -2.68 -8.67
C THR A 123 14.92 -2.55 -9.96
N PRO A 124 15.52 -2.11 -11.08
CA PRO A 124 14.81 -2.06 -12.36
C PRO A 124 14.14 -3.39 -12.73
N GLY A 125 14.82 -4.53 -12.55
CA GLY A 125 14.26 -5.86 -12.84
C GLY A 125 13.11 -6.25 -11.90
N GLU A 126 13.15 -5.83 -10.63
CA GLU A 126 12.03 -6.00 -9.71
C GLU A 126 10.83 -5.12 -10.12
N CYS A 127 11.08 -3.89 -10.62
CA CYS A 127 10.02 -3.04 -11.17
C CYS A 127 9.37 -3.67 -12.41
N GLU A 128 10.15 -4.32 -13.28
CA GLU A 128 9.64 -5.09 -14.41
C GLU A 128 8.78 -6.26 -13.95
N THR A 129 9.22 -6.98 -12.91
CA THR A 129 8.45 -8.08 -12.31
C THR A 129 7.08 -7.58 -11.82
N VAL A 130 7.04 -6.49 -11.07
CA VAL A 130 5.79 -5.92 -10.58
C VAL A 130 4.89 -5.41 -11.72
N ALA A 131 5.48 -4.73 -12.71
CA ALA A 131 4.74 -4.18 -13.85
C ALA A 131 3.97 -5.25 -14.63
N LYS A 132 4.51 -6.46 -14.76
CA LYS A 132 3.85 -7.57 -15.47
C LYS A 132 2.53 -8.02 -14.83
N PHE A 133 2.33 -7.77 -13.54
CA PHE A 133 1.04 -8.00 -12.87
C PHE A 133 -0.02 -6.98 -13.29
N TYR A 134 0.36 -5.81 -13.75
CA TYR A 134 -0.52 -4.66 -13.93
C TYR A 134 -0.49 -4.05 -15.35
N PRO A 135 -0.68 -4.83 -16.41
CA PRO A 135 -0.77 -4.21 -17.74
C PRO A 135 -1.94 -3.20 -17.79
N PRO A 136 -1.75 -2.03 -18.38
CA PRO A 136 -0.63 -1.61 -19.22
C PRO A 136 0.52 -0.88 -18.49
N ALA A 137 0.65 -1.00 -17.17
CA ALA A 137 1.73 -0.35 -16.43
C ALA A 137 3.10 -0.86 -16.91
N SER A 138 4.07 0.03 -17.03
CA SER A 138 5.47 -0.28 -17.30
C SER A 138 6.30 -0.25 -16.02
N ALA A 139 7.54 -0.77 -16.05
CA ALA A 139 8.49 -0.66 -14.95
C ALA A 139 8.68 0.79 -14.47
N ARG A 140 8.66 1.77 -15.39
CA ARG A 140 8.74 3.20 -15.07
C ARG A 140 7.53 3.70 -14.26
N HIS A 141 6.32 3.20 -14.55
CA HIS A 141 5.14 3.54 -13.75
C HIS A 141 5.28 3.01 -12.34
N VAL A 142 5.73 1.76 -12.18
CA VAL A 142 5.99 1.12 -10.88
C VAL A 142 7.08 1.87 -10.11
N GLU A 143 8.21 2.16 -10.74
CA GLU A 143 9.32 2.89 -10.10
C GLU A 143 8.87 4.27 -9.60
N THR A 144 8.11 5.00 -10.44
CA THR A 144 7.60 6.33 -10.08
C THR A 144 6.60 6.26 -8.94
N ALA A 145 5.72 5.27 -8.94
CA ALA A 145 4.75 5.04 -7.87
C ALA A 145 5.45 4.72 -6.54
N ILE A 146 6.44 3.85 -6.56
CA ILE A 146 7.23 3.51 -5.36
C ILE A 146 8.00 4.71 -4.83
N LYS A 147 8.62 5.52 -5.70
CA LYS A 147 9.30 6.76 -5.31
C LYS A 147 8.33 7.76 -4.69
N GLY A 148 7.14 7.89 -5.27
CA GLY A 148 6.08 8.75 -4.73
C GLY A 148 5.61 8.26 -3.35
N MET A 149 5.37 6.98 -3.18
CA MET A 149 4.97 6.37 -1.91
C MET A 149 6.05 6.56 -0.84
N ALA A 150 7.33 6.32 -1.18
CA ALA A 150 8.45 6.54 -0.28
C ALA A 150 8.61 8.02 0.12
N PHE A 151 8.39 8.94 -0.82
CA PHE A 151 8.39 10.38 -0.55
C PHE A 151 7.27 10.75 0.42
N PHE A 152 6.03 10.34 0.13
CA PHE A 152 4.88 10.61 0.98
C PHE A 152 5.08 10.06 2.39
N SER A 153 5.54 8.81 2.51
CA SER A 153 5.81 8.16 3.80
C SER A 153 6.86 8.90 4.66
N ARG A 154 7.82 9.58 4.02
CA ARG A 154 8.78 10.43 4.74
C ARG A 154 8.19 11.76 5.18
N GLN A 155 7.28 12.34 4.39
CA GLN A 155 6.63 13.62 4.74
C GLN A 155 5.65 13.46 5.90
N THR A 156 5.06 12.28 6.06
CA THR A 156 4.15 11.98 7.18
C THR A 156 4.88 11.68 8.50
N ARG A 157 6.22 11.62 8.48
CA ARG A 157 7.02 11.58 9.73
C ARG A 157 6.97 12.94 10.40
N VAL A 158 6.12 13.05 11.40
CA VAL A 158 6.14 14.20 12.31
C VAL A 158 7.14 13.90 13.43
N PRO A 159 8.17 14.73 13.66
CA PRO A 159 8.99 14.59 14.84
C PRO A 159 8.09 14.64 16.08
N CYS A 160 8.33 13.77 17.05
CA CYS A 160 7.51 13.58 18.25
C CYS A 160 7.39 14.84 19.16
N GLN A 161 7.94 15.97 18.76
CA GLN A 161 7.85 17.26 19.47
C GLN A 161 6.49 17.97 19.32
N LEU A 162 5.63 17.52 18.42
CA LEU A 162 4.28 18.05 18.32
C LEU A 162 3.28 17.16 19.09
N GLU A 163 3.40 17.12 20.42
CA GLU A 163 2.35 16.66 21.34
C GLU A 163 0.98 17.33 21.07
N CYS A 164 0.98 18.44 20.37
CA CYS A 164 -0.21 19.21 20.02
C CYS A 164 -1.16 18.45 19.05
N CYS A 165 -0.65 17.57 18.19
CA CYS A 165 -1.52 16.73 17.34
C CYS A 165 -2.15 15.58 18.13
N ARG A 166 -1.41 15.03 19.09
CA ARG A 166 -1.88 13.95 19.96
C ARG A 166 -3.10 14.33 20.79
N ASN A 167 -3.15 15.58 21.27
CA ASN A 167 -4.26 16.07 22.09
C ASN A 167 -5.51 16.50 21.30
N ARG A 168 -5.40 16.82 20.01
CA ARG A 168 -6.57 17.19 19.20
C ARG A 168 -7.38 15.99 18.73
N ILE A 169 -6.74 14.87 18.44
CA ILE A 169 -7.41 13.64 17.96
C ILE A 169 -7.99 12.84 19.13
N CYS A 170 -7.32 12.86 20.30
CA CYS A 170 -7.80 12.16 21.50
C CYS A 170 -8.84 12.92 22.31
N ASN A 171 -9.04 14.23 22.11
CA ASN A 171 -9.94 15.09 22.89
C ASN A 171 -11.18 15.58 22.13
N SER A 172 -11.43 15.11 20.91
CA SER A 172 -12.74 15.27 20.27
C SER A 172 -13.67 14.15 20.77
N LYS A 173 -14.12 14.28 22.01
CA LYS A 173 -15.30 13.60 22.53
C LYS A 173 -16.53 14.42 22.20
#